data_dd365d49144e1c672a83db31fe9b37c1
#
_entry.id   dd365d49144e1c672a83db31fe9b37c1
#
_cell.length_a   1.000
_cell.length_b   1.000
_cell.length_c   1.000
_cell.angle_alpha   90.00
_cell.angle_beta   90.00
_cell.angle_gamma   90.00
#
_symmetry.space_group_name_H-M   'P 1'
#
loop_
_entity.id
_entity.type
_entity.pdbx_description
1 polymer ?
#
loop_
_entity_poly.entity_id
_entity_poly.type
_entity_poly.pdbx_seq_one_letter_code
_entity_poly.pdbx_strand_id
1 'polypeptide(L)'
;MSLGPQFAIAGPKPSETILDEQISIFQYRIAKRMETVLTQDAHRICGNNTERGKKHTKHGKTRMDPNTCRKYVDQFMSKGTWRERFPELEDNIGVMNRRIKEAIAAQKTTTNLSKKERACIRKITRSNEILLINSDKSMGPVAMSKNLFIEECFAHLYDAAGTYALLGHGDEDKTRICEQLHTDTERLLNTIKATQEGRLIASTCGKTALLAAKRGKLASCYIIPKLHKNPIASRLIIPAFDTVAAPLADYLHESLFAEVAKHRYVLRDTNHLIKQLEIANRSGMSAVQCIVTADVTALYPSIKLRHGLEALRSFMYRLNWPASKITTTLRVAEFVLTHNIIEFPLSRDHPIFRQVIGTAMGISFSVCYAIIFMIWFEDPLIREAVEKGFMRESEYWRFIDDLIILWSGPRHALAELMEKMNSKLPEITLTWSSTPEEILQGAFPQRNDFMDLTIWKEESKWKFKIAHKATAAFCYLHPRSCHPRANYKGFIKAEVLRILTHSSSIDLAQAELAFFQKNLIKRGFCEQELSSVCEQLKWEDRHEALWQKQEERQLRNTVKIFCTIPFSPYTARIGKELVIHARPEESSEIPMRGTASFSIRSSLRAHIRRKIDKKSASTVPP
;
A
#
# COMPACT_ATOMS: atom_id res chain seq x y z
N MET A 1 23.30 9.60 -4.87
CA MET A 1 21.92 9.42 -4.35
C MET A 1 21.23 10.74 -3.95
N SER A 2 21.85 11.87 -4.17
CA SER A 2 21.29 13.20 -3.88
C SER A 2 19.95 13.51 -4.58
N LEU A 3 19.67 12.88 -5.71
CA LEU A 3 18.44 13.10 -6.49
C LEU A 3 17.20 12.43 -5.87
N GLY A 4 17.38 11.45 -5.01
CA GLY A 4 16.32 10.69 -4.38
C GLY A 4 15.73 9.56 -5.25
N PRO A 5 15.04 8.57 -4.62
CA PRO A 5 14.56 7.36 -5.29
C PRO A 5 13.42 7.61 -6.30
N GLN A 6 12.66 8.67 -6.09
CA GLN A 6 11.52 9.05 -6.94
C GLN A 6 11.93 9.93 -8.13
N PHE A 7 13.21 10.30 -8.25
CA PHE A 7 13.68 11.12 -9.34
C PHE A 7 13.38 10.47 -10.71
N ALA A 8 12.58 11.14 -11.51
CA ALA A 8 12.24 10.68 -12.86
C ALA A 8 13.28 11.21 -13.88
N ILE A 9 13.85 10.30 -14.64
CA ILE A 9 14.78 10.61 -15.72
C ILE A 9 13.96 11.04 -16.94
N ALA A 10 14.34 12.16 -17.57
CA ALA A 10 13.75 12.56 -18.85
C ALA A 10 14.07 11.49 -19.91
N GLY A 11 13.03 10.85 -20.41
CA GLY A 11 13.16 9.81 -21.45
C GLY A 11 13.51 10.40 -22.81
N PRO A 12 14.01 9.56 -23.74
CA PRO A 12 14.14 9.97 -25.12
C PRO A 12 12.78 10.31 -25.73
N LYS A 13 12.79 11.08 -26.81
CA LYS A 13 11.60 11.34 -27.63
C LYS A 13 10.96 10.00 -28.02
N PRO A 14 9.66 9.79 -27.80
CA PRO A 14 8.99 8.57 -28.20
C PRO A 14 9.04 8.43 -29.73
N SER A 15 9.29 7.22 -30.24
CA SER A 15 9.14 6.92 -31.66
C SER A 15 7.67 6.99 -32.07
N GLU A 16 7.38 7.22 -33.35
CA GLU A 16 6.01 7.20 -33.88
C GLU A 16 5.29 5.89 -33.53
N THR A 17 5.95 4.76 -33.69
CA THR A 17 5.40 3.44 -33.36
C THR A 17 4.93 3.34 -31.91
N ILE A 18 5.77 3.78 -30.95
CA ILE A 18 5.40 3.78 -29.52
C ILE A 18 4.21 4.71 -29.27
N LEU A 19 4.14 5.80 -29.99
CA LEU A 19 3.06 6.77 -29.86
C LEU A 19 1.74 6.20 -30.38
N ASP A 20 1.75 5.60 -31.56
CA ASP A 20 0.59 4.94 -32.17
C ASP A 20 0.07 3.77 -31.34
N GLU A 21 0.96 3.01 -30.70
CA GLU A 21 0.60 1.97 -29.72
C GLU A 21 -0.15 2.57 -28.52
N GLN A 22 0.36 3.66 -27.95
CA GLN A 22 -0.29 4.30 -26.79
C GLN A 22 -1.63 4.95 -27.16
N ILE A 23 -1.73 5.55 -28.32
CA ILE A 23 -2.97 6.09 -28.87
C ILE A 23 -4.00 4.97 -29.05
N SER A 24 -3.63 3.84 -29.62
CA SER A 24 -4.52 2.69 -29.82
C SER A 24 -5.05 2.13 -28.50
N ILE A 25 -4.19 2.02 -27.49
CA ILE A 25 -4.60 1.59 -26.13
C ILE A 25 -5.57 2.62 -25.50
N PHE A 26 -5.36 3.91 -25.76
CA PHE A 26 -6.24 4.95 -25.26
C PHE A 26 -7.62 4.92 -25.91
N GLN A 27 -7.66 4.83 -27.24
CA GLN A 27 -8.90 4.68 -27.99
C GLN A 27 -9.70 3.45 -27.55
N TYR A 28 -9.03 2.31 -27.33
CA TYR A 28 -9.66 1.11 -26.77
C TYR A 28 -10.33 1.38 -25.41
N ARG A 29 -9.67 2.10 -24.50
CA ARG A 29 -10.24 2.41 -23.19
C ARG A 29 -11.47 3.31 -23.28
N ILE A 30 -11.46 4.27 -24.21
CA ILE A 30 -12.62 5.11 -24.49
C ILE A 30 -13.76 4.23 -25.03
N ALA A 31 -13.52 3.47 -26.08
CA ALA A 31 -14.53 2.62 -26.73
C ALA A 31 -15.16 1.63 -25.73
N LYS A 32 -14.35 0.96 -24.94
CA LYS A 32 -14.82 0.02 -23.92
C LYS A 32 -15.65 0.69 -22.83
N ARG A 33 -15.33 1.92 -22.45
CA ARG A 33 -16.11 2.65 -21.46
C ARG A 33 -17.44 3.13 -22.03
N MET A 34 -17.45 3.57 -23.28
CA MET A 34 -18.67 3.97 -23.98
C MET A 34 -19.61 2.76 -24.15
N GLU A 35 -19.10 1.61 -24.53
CA GLU A 35 -19.88 0.36 -24.60
C GLU A 35 -20.51 0.03 -23.23
N THR A 36 -19.78 0.21 -22.14
CA THR A 36 -20.30 0.01 -20.78
C THR A 36 -21.44 0.98 -20.45
N VAL A 37 -21.29 2.26 -20.80
CA VAL A 37 -22.33 3.29 -20.58
C VAL A 37 -23.58 2.98 -21.40
N LEU A 38 -23.42 2.67 -22.68
CA LEU A 38 -24.54 2.32 -23.58
C LEU A 38 -25.29 1.05 -23.09
N THR A 39 -24.56 0.06 -22.56
CA THR A 39 -25.15 -1.17 -22.02
C THR A 39 -25.89 -0.92 -20.70
N GLN A 40 -25.37 -0.06 -19.84
CA GLN A 40 -26.02 0.32 -18.58
C GLN A 40 -27.33 1.08 -18.81
N ASP A 41 -27.35 1.96 -19.79
CA ASP A 41 -28.55 2.70 -20.15
C ASP A 41 -29.62 1.81 -20.82
N ALA A 42 -29.22 0.86 -21.66
CA ALA A 42 -30.14 -0.15 -22.21
C ALA A 42 -30.83 -0.96 -21.11
N HIS A 43 -30.10 -1.36 -20.05
CA HIS A 43 -30.67 -2.05 -18.87
C HIS A 43 -31.60 -1.14 -18.05
N ARG A 44 -31.33 0.16 -17.98
CA ARG A 44 -32.18 1.15 -17.31
C ARG A 44 -33.53 1.37 -18.02
N ILE A 45 -33.48 1.41 -19.35
CA ILE A 45 -34.67 1.57 -20.20
C ILE A 45 -35.53 0.29 -20.20
N CYS A 46 -34.91 -0.89 -20.10
CA CYS A 46 -35.62 -2.18 -20.08
C CYS A 46 -36.18 -2.60 -18.71
N GLY A 47 -36.13 -1.74 -17.69
CA GLY A 47 -36.81 -1.95 -16.39
C GLY A 47 -36.30 -3.09 -15.51
N ASN A 48 -35.19 -3.72 -15.81
CA ASN A 48 -34.61 -4.78 -15.01
C ASN A 48 -33.72 -4.23 -13.88
N ASN A 49 -34.37 -3.88 -12.78
CA ASN A 49 -33.71 -3.57 -11.50
C ASN A 49 -33.17 -4.85 -10.85
N THR A 50 -32.10 -5.41 -11.36
CA THR A 50 -31.26 -6.32 -10.61
C THR A 50 -30.01 -5.57 -10.20
N GLU A 51 -29.95 -5.21 -8.93
CA GLU A 51 -28.72 -4.77 -8.24
C GLU A 51 -27.66 -5.88 -8.32
N ARG A 52 -26.97 -5.98 -9.43
CA ARG A 52 -25.73 -6.75 -9.51
C ARG A 52 -24.58 -5.80 -9.18
N GLY A 53 -24.04 -6.02 -7.98
CA GLY A 53 -22.94 -5.29 -7.40
C GLY A 53 -21.82 -4.99 -8.41
N LYS A 54 -21.35 -3.77 -8.38
CA LYS A 54 -20.18 -3.27 -9.12
C LYS A 54 -18.96 -4.14 -8.78
N LYS A 55 -18.71 -5.16 -9.58
CA LYS A 55 -17.40 -5.80 -9.60
C LYS A 55 -16.41 -4.80 -10.18
N HIS A 56 -15.73 -4.04 -9.34
CA HIS A 56 -14.45 -3.44 -9.70
C HIS A 56 -13.45 -4.59 -9.92
N THR A 57 -13.41 -5.11 -11.13
CA THR A 57 -12.28 -5.92 -11.55
C THR A 57 -11.05 -5.02 -11.49
N LYS A 58 -10.21 -5.19 -10.46
CA LYS A 58 -8.81 -4.76 -10.50
C LYS A 58 -8.19 -5.48 -11.70
N HIS A 59 -8.17 -4.81 -12.85
CA HIS A 59 -7.38 -5.30 -13.97
C HIS A 59 -5.93 -5.30 -13.51
N GLY A 60 -5.40 -6.49 -13.30
CA GLY A 60 -3.96 -6.70 -13.23
C GLY A 60 -3.32 -5.95 -14.39
N LYS A 61 -2.10 -5.43 -14.21
CA LYS A 61 -1.30 -4.72 -15.22
C LYS A 61 -0.89 -5.67 -16.37
N THR A 62 -1.83 -6.34 -16.98
CA THR A 62 -1.61 -7.08 -18.22
C THR A 62 -1.28 -6.03 -19.28
N ARG A 63 -0.10 -6.10 -19.85
CA ARG A 63 0.32 -5.26 -20.96
C ARG A 63 -0.66 -5.53 -22.11
N MET A 64 -1.53 -4.55 -22.40
CA MET A 64 -2.52 -4.68 -23.47
C MET A 64 -1.78 -4.69 -24.81
N ASP A 65 -2.09 -5.68 -25.64
CA ASP A 65 -1.57 -5.76 -26.99
C ASP A 65 -2.21 -4.68 -27.88
N PRO A 66 -1.42 -3.78 -28.48
CA PRO A 66 -1.94 -2.69 -29.30
C PRO A 66 -2.77 -3.13 -30.50
N ASN A 67 -2.44 -4.28 -31.12
CA ASN A 67 -3.18 -4.80 -32.26
C ASN A 67 -4.57 -5.30 -31.85
N THR A 68 -4.67 -5.97 -30.70
CA THR A 68 -5.95 -6.37 -30.12
C THR A 68 -6.79 -5.13 -29.79
N CYS A 69 -6.16 -4.07 -29.26
CA CYS A 69 -6.84 -2.80 -28.98
C CYS A 69 -7.39 -2.15 -30.27
N ARG A 70 -6.62 -2.12 -31.35
CA ARG A 70 -7.06 -1.59 -32.65
C ARG A 70 -8.26 -2.35 -33.19
N LYS A 71 -8.17 -3.68 -33.27
CA LYS A 71 -9.27 -4.52 -33.75
C LYS A 71 -10.57 -4.29 -32.96
N TYR A 72 -10.47 -4.14 -31.64
CA TYR A 72 -11.64 -3.83 -30.81
C TYR A 72 -12.22 -2.44 -31.12
N VAL A 73 -11.37 -1.43 -31.29
CA VAL A 73 -11.81 -0.07 -31.64
C VAL A 73 -12.51 -0.07 -32.99
N ASP A 74 -11.92 -0.71 -34.00
CA ASP A 74 -12.51 -0.81 -35.34
C ASP A 74 -13.88 -1.51 -35.30
N GLN A 75 -13.97 -2.60 -34.53
CA GLN A 75 -15.25 -3.32 -34.32
C GLN A 75 -16.29 -2.47 -33.56
N PHE A 76 -15.88 -1.69 -32.58
CA PHE A 76 -16.76 -0.76 -31.85
C PHE A 76 -17.22 0.36 -32.75
N MET A 77 -16.30 0.98 -33.49
CA MET A 77 -16.61 2.09 -34.42
C MET A 77 -17.54 1.65 -35.55
N SER A 78 -17.40 0.42 -36.06
CA SER A 78 -18.25 -0.13 -37.13
C SER A 78 -19.71 -0.36 -36.70
N LYS A 79 -19.99 -0.59 -35.41
CA LYS A 79 -21.35 -0.81 -34.89
C LYS A 79 -22.28 0.42 -35.02
N GLY A 80 -21.72 1.62 -35.11
CA GLY A 80 -22.47 2.87 -35.36
C GLY A 80 -23.39 3.36 -34.22
N THR A 81 -23.73 2.52 -33.24
CA THR A 81 -24.68 2.80 -32.16
C THR A 81 -24.27 3.93 -31.21
N TRP A 82 -23.01 4.35 -31.24
CA TRP A 82 -22.46 5.43 -30.45
C TRP A 82 -22.60 6.81 -31.14
N ARG A 83 -22.79 6.85 -32.49
CA ARG A 83 -22.81 8.10 -33.29
C ARG A 83 -23.94 9.03 -32.91
N GLU A 84 -25.11 8.51 -32.59
CA GLU A 84 -26.24 9.32 -32.16
C GLU A 84 -25.97 10.04 -30.84
N ARG A 85 -25.15 9.46 -29.99
CA ARG A 85 -24.88 9.97 -28.64
C ARG A 85 -23.55 10.74 -28.51
N PHE A 86 -22.63 10.51 -29.43
CA PHE A 86 -21.28 11.11 -29.45
C PHE A 86 -20.86 11.46 -30.88
N PRO A 87 -21.57 12.35 -31.57
CA PRO A 87 -21.39 12.61 -33.00
C PRO A 87 -19.99 13.14 -33.37
N GLU A 88 -19.34 13.89 -32.47
CA GLU A 88 -18.03 14.50 -32.74
C GLU A 88 -16.83 13.62 -32.33
N LEU A 89 -17.07 12.40 -31.85
CA LEU A 89 -16.01 11.57 -31.29
C LEU A 89 -14.92 11.23 -32.32
N GLU A 90 -15.32 10.93 -33.55
CA GLU A 90 -14.41 10.50 -34.62
C GLU A 90 -13.48 11.64 -35.04
N ASP A 91 -14.04 12.83 -35.21
CA ASP A 91 -13.29 14.04 -35.52
C ASP A 91 -12.36 14.47 -34.40
N ASN A 92 -12.84 14.41 -33.15
CA ASN A 92 -12.06 14.75 -31.99
C ASN A 92 -10.88 13.79 -31.77
N ILE A 93 -11.04 12.50 -32.05
CA ILE A 93 -9.95 11.50 -32.04
C ILE A 93 -8.93 11.84 -33.15
N GLY A 94 -9.37 12.18 -34.35
CA GLY A 94 -8.52 12.56 -35.48
C GLY A 94 -7.69 13.81 -35.19
N VAL A 95 -8.33 14.86 -34.68
CA VAL A 95 -7.68 16.10 -34.27
C VAL A 95 -6.67 15.87 -33.16
N MET A 96 -7.03 15.09 -32.15
CA MET A 96 -6.16 14.73 -31.05
C MET A 96 -4.90 14.01 -31.52
N ASN A 97 -5.02 13.00 -32.38
CA ASN A 97 -3.89 12.25 -32.93
C ASN A 97 -2.92 13.15 -33.67
N ARG A 98 -3.42 14.06 -34.51
CA ARG A 98 -2.61 15.02 -35.26
C ARG A 98 -1.84 15.95 -34.32
N ARG A 99 -2.52 16.58 -33.36
CA ARG A 99 -1.90 17.49 -32.38
C ARG A 99 -0.85 16.80 -31.50
N ILE A 100 -1.07 15.53 -31.14
CA ILE A 100 -0.09 14.73 -30.42
C ILE A 100 1.19 14.55 -31.25
N LYS A 101 1.05 14.18 -32.52
CA LYS A 101 2.20 14.00 -33.43
C LYS A 101 2.96 15.32 -33.67
N GLU A 102 2.26 16.41 -33.92
CA GLU A 102 2.84 17.74 -34.08
C GLU A 102 3.58 18.24 -32.85
N ALA A 103 2.98 18.09 -31.65
CA ALA A 103 3.59 18.50 -30.39
C ALA A 103 4.89 17.74 -30.08
N ILE A 104 4.97 16.47 -30.49
CA ILE A 104 6.18 15.65 -30.31
C ILE A 104 7.23 15.97 -31.39
N ALA A 105 6.80 16.25 -32.64
CA ALA A 105 7.71 16.62 -33.71
C ALA A 105 8.49 17.91 -33.40
N ALA A 106 7.85 18.88 -32.79
CA ALA A 106 8.38 20.22 -32.53
C ALA A 106 9.45 20.33 -31.42
N GLN A 107 9.79 19.28 -30.69
CA GLN A 107 10.60 19.43 -29.46
C GLN A 107 12.01 18.81 -29.52
N LYS A 108 12.99 19.51 -28.92
CA LYS A 108 14.38 19.07 -28.76
C LYS A 108 14.53 18.12 -27.56
N THR A 109 15.37 17.08 -27.70
CA THR A 109 15.68 16.12 -26.62
C THR A 109 16.46 16.81 -25.48
N THR A 110 15.88 16.87 -24.30
CA THR A 110 16.55 17.40 -23.11
C THR A 110 16.82 16.29 -22.10
N THR A 111 17.97 16.34 -21.43
CA THR A 111 18.29 15.46 -20.31
C THR A 111 18.33 16.26 -19.01
N ASN A 112 17.75 15.71 -17.97
CA ASN A 112 17.78 16.29 -16.62
C ASN A 112 18.89 15.71 -15.72
N LEU A 113 19.80 14.93 -16.31
CA LEU A 113 20.97 14.36 -15.65
C LEU A 113 22.26 15.00 -16.17
N SER A 114 23.17 15.37 -15.26
CA SER A 114 24.52 15.78 -15.59
C SER A 114 25.36 14.62 -16.18
N LYS A 115 26.50 14.97 -16.81
CA LYS A 115 27.46 13.96 -17.32
C LYS A 115 27.95 13.02 -16.21
N LYS A 116 28.26 13.56 -15.01
CA LYS A 116 28.70 12.80 -13.83
C LYS A 116 27.62 11.84 -13.32
N GLU A 117 26.39 12.30 -13.21
CA GLU A 117 25.24 11.48 -12.78
C GLU A 117 24.98 10.32 -13.74
N ARG A 118 25.05 10.57 -15.06
CA ARG A 118 24.93 9.53 -16.08
C ARG A 118 26.06 8.50 -16.02
N ALA A 119 27.28 8.95 -15.77
CA ALA A 119 28.44 8.05 -15.60
C ALA A 119 28.28 7.17 -14.35
N CYS A 120 27.83 7.73 -13.24
CA CYS A 120 27.56 7.00 -11.99
C CYS A 120 26.48 5.94 -12.20
N ILE A 121 25.34 6.30 -12.83
CA ILE A 121 24.28 5.35 -13.15
C ILE A 121 24.78 4.22 -14.02
N ARG A 122 25.58 4.53 -15.05
CA ARG A 122 26.21 3.51 -15.92
C ARG A 122 27.11 2.55 -15.15
N LYS A 123 27.92 3.08 -14.20
CA LYS A 123 28.78 2.24 -13.35
C LYS A 123 27.96 1.26 -12.51
N ILE A 124 26.92 1.75 -11.83
CA ILE A 124 26.03 0.91 -11.00
C ILE A 124 25.31 -0.14 -11.85
N THR A 125 24.76 0.26 -13.02
CA THR A 125 24.01 -0.66 -13.90
C THR A 125 24.88 -1.67 -14.64
N ARG A 126 26.19 -1.48 -14.67
CA ARG A 126 27.17 -2.45 -15.23
C ARG A 126 27.66 -3.45 -14.21
N SER A 127 27.55 -3.15 -12.93
CA SER A 127 27.92 -4.09 -11.87
C SER A 127 26.88 -5.21 -11.77
N ASN A 128 27.35 -6.44 -11.72
CA ASN A 128 26.52 -7.64 -11.46
C ASN A 128 26.51 -8.01 -9.97
N GLU A 129 27.34 -7.33 -9.17
CA GLU A 129 27.59 -7.65 -7.76
C GLU A 129 26.82 -6.71 -6.82
N ILE A 130 26.21 -5.64 -7.35
CA ILE A 130 25.52 -4.64 -6.54
C ILE A 130 24.02 -4.69 -6.83
N LEU A 131 23.24 -4.84 -5.77
CA LEU A 131 21.79 -4.70 -5.75
C LEU A 131 21.40 -3.34 -5.19
N LEU A 132 20.39 -2.70 -5.78
CA LEU A 132 19.75 -1.51 -5.22
C LEU A 132 18.41 -1.91 -4.60
N ILE A 133 18.35 -1.88 -3.29
CA ILE A 133 17.17 -2.25 -2.51
C ILE A 133 16.66 -1.03 -1.71
N ASN A 134 15.41 -1.09 -1.28
CA ASN A 134 14.89 -0.07 -0.36
C ASN A 134 15.41 -0.31 1.05
N SER A 135 15.66 0.77 1.77
CA SER A 135 15.79 0.72 3.22
C SER A 135 14.43 0.82 3.93
N ASP A 136 14.40 0.36 5.15
CA ASP A 136 13.27 0.59 6.06
C ASP A 136 13.17 2.10 6.41
N LYS A 137 11.98 2.54 6.81
CA LYS A 137 11.70 3.91 7.28
C LYS A 137 12.13 5.03 6.31
N SER A 138 12.01 4.79 4.99
CA SER A 138 12.24 5.80 3.95
C SER A 138 13.62 6.48 3.96
N MET A 139 14.66 5.81 4.49
CA MET A 139 16.04 6.33 4.47
C MET A 139 16.67 6.36 3.08
N GLY A 140 15.92 5.97 2.06
CA GLY A 140 16.36 5.96 0.66
C GLY A 140 16.84 4.58 0.18
N PRO A 141 17.32 4.48 -1.07
CA PRO A 141 17.84 3.24 -1.61
C PRO A 141 19.23 2.92 -1.05
N VAL A 142 19.48 1.65 -0.82
CA VAL A 142 20.75 1.09 -0.35
C VAL A 142 21.41 0.32 -1.49
N ALA A 143 22.70 0.54 -1.68
CA ALA A 143 23.53 -0.31 -2.51
C ALA A 143 24.13 -1.40 -1.61
N MET A 144 23.80 -2.65 -1.89
CA MET A 144 24.25 -3.82 -1.13
C MET A 144 24.92 -4.82 -2.09
N SER A 145 25.97 -5.53 -1.64
CA SER A 145 26.53 -6.61 -2.44
C SER A 145 25.52 -7.75 -2.56
N LYS A 146 25.56 -8.45 -3.70
CA LYS A 146 24.68 -9.60 -3.94
C LYS A 146 24.89 -10.70 -2.89
N ASN A 147 26.15 -10.95 -2.49
CA ASN A 147 26.47 -11.97 -1.49
C ASN A 147 25.85 -11.63 -0.14
N LEU A 148 26.08 -10.41 0.36
CA LEU A 148 25.48 -9.95 1.62
C LEU A 148 23.95 -10.01 1.59
N PHE A 149 23.33 -9.70 0.45
CA PHE A 149 21.87 -9.83 0.29
C PHE A 149 21.41 -11.28 0.42
N ILE A 150 22.14 -12.24 -0.18
CA ILE A 150 21.85 -13.68 -0.09
C ILE A 150 22.02 -14.16 1.34
N GLU A 151 23.13 -13.80 1.99
CA GLU A 151 23.42 -14.13 3.39
C GLU A 151 22.31 -13.65 4.33
N GLU A 152 21.90 -12.41 4.19
CA GLU A 152 20.82 -11.84 4.99
C GLU A 152 19.45 -12.53 4.72
N CYS A 153 19.14 -12.89 3.47
CA CYS A 153 17.95 -13.68 3.18
C CYS A 153 18.01 -15.05 3.84
N PHE A 154 19.14 -15.71 3.78
CA PHE A 154 19.32 -17.04 4.40
C PHE A 154 19.32 -16.99 5.92
N ALA A 155 19.82 -15.92 6.54
CA ALA A 155 19.72 -15.72 7.99
C ALA A 155 18.25 -15.71 8.46
N HIS A 156 17.32 -15.24 7.62
CA HIS A 156 15.88 -15.32 7.90
C HIS A 156 15.28 -16.70 7.57
N LEU A 157 15.67 -17.31 6.43
CA LEU A 157 15.07 -18.55 5.95
C LEU A 157 15.52 -19.78 6.75
N TYR A 158 16.70 -19.73 7.35
CA TYR A 158 17.26 -20.75 8.25
C TYR A 158 17.32 -20.26 9.69
N ASP A 159 16.31 -19.51 10.13
CA ASP A 159 16.27 -19.00 11.50
C ASP A 159 16.20 -20.13 12.55
N ALA A 160 16.76 -19.86 13.72
CA ALA A 160 16.78 -20.84 14.82
C ALA A 160 15.37 -21.21 15.35
N ALA A 161 14.38 -20.37 15.08
CA ALA A 161 12.98 -20.62 15.48
C ALA A 161 12.28 -21.62 14.55
N GLY A 162 12.87 -21.97 13.40
CA GLY A 162 12.28 -22.86 12.43
C GLY A 162 11.02 -22.29 11.77
N THR A 163 11.00 -20.97 11.56
CA THR A 163 9.87 -20.27 10.91
C THR A 163 9.60 -20.81 9.52
N TYR A 164 10.65 -21.27 8.82
CA TYR A 164 10.59 -21.81 7.47
C TYR A 164 11.15 -23.23 7.42
N ALA A 165 10.44 -24.13 6.74
CA ALA A 165 10.90 -25.48 6.47
C ALA A 165 11.39 -25.60 5.03
N LEU A 166 12.59 -26.16 4.82
CA LEU A 166 13.11 -26.49 3.51
C LEU A 166 12.33 -27.66 2.91
N LEU A 167 11.84 -27.51 1.68
CA LEU A 167 11.05 -28.51 0.95
C LEU A 167 11.86 -29.25 -0.13
N GLY A 168 12.90 -28.60 -0.68
CA GLY A 168 13.72 -29.15 -1.74
C GLY A 168 14.51 -28.09 -2.48
N HIS A 169 15.13 -28.50 -3.60
CA HIS A 169 16.01 -27.67 -4.42
C HIS A 169 15.76 -27.88 -5.89
N GLY A 170 15.97 -26.83 -6.69
CA GLY A 170 15.97 -26.91 -8.16
C GLY A 170 14.61 -27.18 -8.79
N ASP A 171 14.62 -27.45 -10.10
CA ASP A 171 13.41 -27.53 -10.91
C ASP A 171 12.60 -28.82 -10.71
N GLU A 172 13.25 -29.95 -10.39
CA GLU A 172 12.55 -31.23 -10.16
C GLU A 172 11.69 -31.15 -8.90
N ASP A 173 12.27 -30.69 -7.78
CA ASP A 173 11.51 -30.47 -6.55
C ASP A 173 10.44 -29.42 -6.72
N LYS A 174 10.74 -28.36 -7.46
CA LYS A 174 9.76 -27.32 -7.80
C LYS A 174 8.54 -27.90 -8.51
N THR A 175 8.76 -28.76 -9.51
CA THR A 175 7.69 -29.39 -10.26
C THR A 175 6.82 -30.24 -9.34
N ARG A 176 7.41 -31.12 -8.54
CA ARG A 176 6.74 -31.96 -7.55
C ARG A 176 5.93 -31.15 -6.54
N ILE A 177 6.53 -30.05 -6.00
CA ILE A 177 5.88 -29.16 -5.04
C ILE A 177 4.69 -28.43 -5.68
N CYS A 178 4.80 -27.99 -6.94
CA CYS A 178 3.72 -27.31 -7.66
C CYS A 178 2.55 -28.28 -7.97
N GLU A 179 2.83 -29.54 -8.32
CA GLU A 179 1.80 -30.58 -8.50
C GLU A 179 1.07 -30.88 -7.20
N GLN A 180 1.79 -31.00 -6.09
CA GLN A 180 1.20 -31.18 -4.78
C GLN A 180 0.33 -29.99 -4.39
N LEU A 181 0.82 -28.76 -4.61
CA LEU A 181 0.08 -27.53 -4.35
C LEU A 181 -1.21 -27.43 -5.19
N HIS A 182 -1.17 -27.90 -6.44
CA HIS A 182 -2.37 -28.01 -7.28
C HIS A 182 -3.39 -28.98 -6.69
N THR A 183 -2.94 -30.18 -6.32
CA THR A 183 -3.78 -31.23 -5.70
C THR A 183 -4.42 -30.76 -4.40
N ASP A 184 -3.65 -30.10 -3.53
CA ASP A 184 -4.14 -29.58 -2.26
C ASP A 184 -5.15 -28.44 -2.47
N THR A 185 -4.95 -27.61 -3.49
CA THR A 185 -5.92 -26.57 -3.87
C THR A 185 -7.23 -27.18 -4.35
N GLU A 186 -7.18 -28.20 -5.18
CA GLU A 186 -8.40 -28.92 -5.64
C GLU A 186 -9.13 -29.57 -4.46
N ARG A 187 -8.39 -30.21 -3.56
CA ARG A 187 -8.95 -30.84 -2.35
C ARG A 187 -9.65 -29.80 -1.47
N LEU A 188 -9.00 -28.66 -1.21
CA LEU A 188 -9.61 -27.56 -0.46
C LEU A 188 -10.93 -27.12 -1.12
N LEU A 189 -10.89 -26.77 -2.42
CA LEU A 189 -12.05 -26.26 -3.14
C LEU A 189 -13.20 -27.25 -3.15
N ASN A 190 -12.93 -28.55 -3.32
CA ASN A 190 -13.97 -29.58 -3.29
C ASN A 190 -14.56 -29.75 -1.87
N THR A 191 -13.73 -29.67 -0.84
CA THR A 191 -14.17 -29.75 0.56
C THR A 191 -15.08 -28.58 0.96
N ILE A 192 -14.74 -27.36 0.58
CA ILE A 192 -15.52 -26.17 0.97
C ILE A 192 -16.81 -26.02 0.18
N LYS A 193 -16.93 -26.57 -1.02
CA LYS A 193 -18.17 -26.51 -1.85
C LYS A 193 -19.41 -27.08 -1.16
N ALA A 194 -19.25 -27.86 -0.10
CA ALA A 194 -20.37 -28.35 0.70
C ALA A 194 -21.21 -27.23 1.33
N THR A 195 -20.62 -26.05 1.54
CA THR A 195 -21.30 -24.87 2.12
C THR A 195 -21.64 -23.84 1.05
N GLN A 196 -22.61 -22.95 1.34
CA GLN A 196 -22.97 -21.84 0.44
C GLN A 196 -21.77 -20.89 0.27
N GLU A 197 -21.10 -20.52 1.37
CA GLU A 197 -19.91 -19.68 1.36
C GLU A 197 -18.78 -20.31 0.53
N GLY A 198 -18.53 -21.60 0.72
CA GLY A 198 -17.50 -22.32 -0.04
C GLY A 198 -17.78 -22.39 -1.53
N ARG A 199 -19.04 -22.51 -1.96
CA ARG A 199 -19.43 -22.39 -3.38
C ARG A 199 -19.14 -21.00 -3.92
N LEU A 200 -19.39 -19.95 -3.14
CA LEU A 200 -19.04 -18.57 -3.49
C LEU A 200 -17.53 -18.42 -3.67
N ILE A 201 -16.72 -18.88 -2.71
CA ILE A 201 -15.26 -18.83 -2.78
C ILE A 201 -14.74 -19.58 -4.00
N ALA A 202 -15.23 -20.82 -4.23
CA ALA A 202 -14.81 -21.62 -5.37
C ALA A 202 -15.13 -20.95 -6.71
N SER A 203 -16.27 -20.26 -6.83
CA SER A 203 -16.67 -19.56 -8.05
C SER A 203 -15.95 -18.24 -8.28
N THR A 204 -15.57 -17.51 -7.23
CA THR A 204 -14.92 -16.19 -7.31
C THR A 204 -13.40 -16.28 -7.37
N CYS A 205 -12.78 -17.09 -6.50
CA CYS A 205 -11.33 -17.20 -6.31
C CYS A 205 -10.74 -18.52 -6.82
N GLY A 206 -11.54 -19.61 -6.79
CA GLY A 206 -11.03 -20.96 -7.02
C GLY A 206 -10.39 -21.16 -8.39
N LYS A 207 -11.01 -20.66 -9.47
CA LYS A 207 -10.43 -20.74 -10.83
C LYS A 207 -9.08 -20.04 -10.91
N THR A 208 -8.95 -18.87 -10.28
CA THR A 208 -7.70 -18.07 -10.27
C THR A 208 -6.63 -18.79 -9.46
N ALA A 209 -6.97 -19.38 -8.31
CA ALA A 209 -6.05 -20.17 -7.50
C ALA A 209 -5.52 -21.40 -8.24
N LEU A 210 -6.40 -22.17 -8.90
CA LEU A 210 -6.01 -23.32 -9.72
C LEU A 210 -5.14 -22.94 -10.92
N LEU A 211 -5.44 -21.83 -11.58
CA LEU A 211 -4.59 -21.31 -12.67
C LEU A 211 -3.21 -20.87 -12.16
N ALA A 212 -3.13 -20.29 -10.97
CA ALA A 212 -1.86 -19.94 -10.36
C ALA A 212 -1.04 -21.20 -10.02
N ALA A 213 -1.69 -22.25 -9.49
CA ALA A 213 -1.05 -23.54 -9.24
C ALA A 213 -0.49 -24.16 -10.54
N LYS A 214 -1.26 -24.20 -11.62
CA LYS A 214 -0.83 -24.70 -12.93
C LYS A 214 0.34 -23.93 -13.53
N ARG A 215 0.46 -22.62 -13.25
CA ARG A 215 1.58 -21.80 -13.72
C ARG A 215 2.90 -22.09 -12.96
N GLY A 216 2.85 -22.80 -11.86
CA GLY A 216 4.01 -23.14 -11.05
C GLY A 216 4.75 -21.92 -10.50
N LYS A 217 4.05 -20.79 -10.31
CA LYS A 217 4.68 -19.57 -9.78
C LYS A 217 4.63 -19.56 -8.25
N LEU A 218 5.79 -19.77 -7.66
CA LEU A 218 6.00 -19.63 -6.22
C LEU A 218 6.30 -18.18 -5.84
N ALA A 219 6.15 -17.84 -4.55
CA ALA A 219 6.56 -16.54 -4.05
C ALA A 219 8.10 -16.46 -4.04
N SER A 220 8.65 -15.30 -4.31
CA SER A 220 10.08 -15.03 -4.08
C SER A 220 10.23 -14.02 -2.95
N CYS A 221 11.31 -14.12 -2.17
CA CYS A 221 11.53 -13.20 -1.08
C CYS A 221 12.63 -12.17 -1.37
N TYR A 222 12.62 -11.09 -0.63
CA TYR A 222 13.68 -10.09 -0.58
C TYR A 222 13.72 -9.42 0.80
N ILE A 223 14.84 -8.80 1.11
CA ILE A 223 15.01 -8.08 2.38
C ILE A 223 14.86 -6.57 2.24
N ILE A 224 14.46 -5.94 3.34
CA ILE A 224 14.48 -4.49 3.54
C ILE A 224 15.42 -4.20 4.73
N PRO A 225 16.63 -3.62 4.51
CA PRO A 225 17.56 -3.35 5.59
C PRO A 225 17.06 -2.25 6.52
N LYS A 226 17.23 -2.47 7.83
CA LYS A 226 16.95 -1.51 8.90
C LYS A 226 18.24 -0.78 9.27
N LEU A 227 18.62 0.21 8.48
CA LEU A 227 19.88 0.97 8.65
C LEU A 227 19.98 1.75 9.98
N HIS A 228 18.88 1.89 10.69
CA HIS A 228 18.82 2.58 11.99
C HIS A 228 19.13 1.65 13.17
N LYS A 229 19.35 0.37 12.94
CA LYS A 229 19.73 -0.61 13.97
C LYS A 229 21.24 -0.85 13.94
N ASN A 230 21.81 -1.12 15.11
CA ASN A 230 23.21 -1.53 15.25
C ASN A 230 23.24 -2.80 16.14
N PRO A 231 23.63 -3.97 15.62
CA PRO A 231 23.98 -4.24 14.22
C PRO A 231 22.81 -4.01 13.26
N ILE A 232 23.11 -3.82 11.96
CA ILE A 232 22.11 -3.67 10.92
C ILE A 232 21.27 -4.96 10.87
N ALA A 233 19.97 -4.80 10.99
CA ALA A 233 19.00 -5.88 10.85
C ALA A 233 18.25 -5.76 9.50
N SER A 234 17.46 -6.75 9.15
CA SER A 234 16.65 -6.71 7.94
C SER A 234 15.22 -7.24 8.21
N ARG A 235 14.30 -6.96 7.29
CA ARG A 235 12.97 -7.58 7.23
C ARG A 235 12.87 -8.43 5.99
N LEU A 236 12.45 -9.69 6.14
CA LEU A 236 12.14 -10.54 5.01
C LEU A 236 10.73 -10.20 4.48
N ILE A 237 10.62 -9.88 3.21
CA ILE A 237 9.36 -9.60 2.53
C ILE A 237 9.09 -10.72 1.53
N ILE A 238 7.90 -11.29 1.59
CA ILE A 238 7.45 -12.40 0.75
C ILE A 238 6.22 -11.95 -0.04
N PRO A 239 6.39 -11.31 -1.20
CA PRO A 239 5.25 -10.89 -2.01
C PRO A 239 4.57 -12.09 -2.65
N ALA A 240 3.34 -12.36 -2.25
CA ALA A 240 2.58 -13.53 -2.70
C ALA A 240 1.66 -13.26 -3.89
N PHE A 241 1.79 -12.13 -4.60
CA PHE A 241 0.97 -11.84 -5.77
C PHE A 241 1.20 -12.85 -6.90
N ASP A 242 0.12 -13.24 -7.58
CA ASP A 242 0.08 -14.31 -8.61
C ASP A 242 0.41 -15.73 -8.08
N THR A 243 0.46 -15.94 -6.77
CA THR A 243 0.57 -17.27 -6.16
C THR A 243 -0.81 -17.88 -5.90
N VAL A 244 -0.84 -19.15 -5.55
CA VAL A 244 -2.08 -19.88 -5.21
C VAL A 244 -2.82 -19.26 -4.03
N ALA A 245 -2.08 -18.82 -3.02
CA ALA A 245 -2.64 -18.22 -1.82
C ALA A 245 -3.24 -16.81 -2.06
N ALA A 246 -2.76 -16.06 -3.06
CA ALA A 246 -3.15 -14.67 -3.26
C ALA A 246 -4.66 -14.43 -3.41
N PRO A 247 -5.40 -15.10 -4.32
CA PRO A 247 -6.84 -14.85 -4.49
C PRO A 247 -7.67 -15.27 -3.27
N LEU A 248 -7.22 -16.29 -2.52
CA LEU A 248 -7.88 -16.74 -1.30
C LEU A 248 -7.60 -15.76 -0.13
N ALA A 249 -6.38 -15.25 -0.06
CA ALA A 249 -6.00 -14.21 0.91
C ALA A 249 -6.73 -12.88 0.66
N ASP A 250 -6.90 -12.49 -0.60
CA ASP A 250 -7.68 -11.30 -0.96
C ASP A 250 -9.14 -11.45 -0.52
N TYR A 251 -9.75 -12.63 -0.73
CA TYR A 251 -11.10 -12.92 -0.25
C TYR A 251 -11.21 -12.82 1.28
N LEU A 252 -10.28 -13.42 2.03
CA LEU A 252 -10.26 -13.34 3.49
C LEU A 252 -10.12 -11.89 3.97
N HIS A 253 -9.22 -11.13 3.35
CA HIS A 253 -9.04 -9.72 3.66
C HIS A 253 -10.31 -8.91 3.42
N GLU A 254 -10.92 -9.04 2.24
CA GLU A 254 -12.15 -8.31 1.89
C GLU A 254 -13.33 -8.66 2.81
N SER A 255 -13.40 -9.92 3.26
CA SER A 255 -14.48 -10.40 4.13
C SER A 255 -14.36 -9.91 5.58
N LEU A 256 -13.14 -9.73 6.09
CA LEU A 256 -12.87 -9.47 7.52
C LEU A 256 -12.39 -8.04 7.82
N PHE A 257 -11.68 -7.40 6.90
CA PHE A 257 -11.00 -6.12 7.17
C PHE A 257 -11.98 -4.99 7.55
N ALA A 258 -13.14 -4.94 6.91
CA ALA A 258 -14.15 -3.94 7.24
C ALA A 258 -14.67 -4.06 8.69
N GLU A 259 -14.78 -5.29 9.19
CA GLU A 259 -15.22 -5.55 10.58
C GLU A 259 -14.09 -5.30 11.57
N VAL A 260 -12.86 -5.66 11.24
CA VAL A 260 -11.66 -5.32 12.03
C VAL A 260 -11.51 -3.80 12.18
N ALA A 261 -11.70 -3.05 11.08
CA ALA A 261 -11.60 -1.59 11.09
C ALA A 261 -12.68 -0.87 11.91
N LYS A 262 -13.77 -1.58 12.27
CA LYS A 262 -14.83 -1.08 13.17
C LYS A 262 -14.53 -1.37 14.64
N HIS A 263 -13.53 -2.20 14.92
CA HIS A 263 -13.23 -2.54 16.31
C HIS A 263 -12.81 -1.29 17.10
N ARG A 264 -13.37 -1.14 18.30
CA ARG A 264 -13.37 0.08 19.11
C ARG A 264 -11.99 0.72 19.35
N TYR A 265 -10.95 -0.07 19.49
CA TYR A 265 -9.59 0.44 19.73
C TYR A 265 -8.60 0.23 18.56
N VAL A 266 -9.08 -0.24 17.44
CA VAL A 266 -8.25 -0.37 16.24
C VAL A 266 -8.21 0.94 15.48
N LEU A 267 -7.05 1.54 15.38
CA LEU A 267 -6.82 2.72 14.58
C LEU A 267 -6.73 2.37 13.09
N ARG A 268 -7.33 3.21 12.26
CA ARG A 268 -7.28 3.06 10.79
C ARG A 268 -6.08 3.78 10.18
N ASP A 269 -5.76 4.93 10.73
CA ASP A 269 -4.69 5.83 10.28
C ASP A 269 -4.42 6.90 11.37
N THR A 270 -3.39 7.72 11.16
CA THR A 270 -3.04 8.82 12.07
C THR A 270 -4.16 9.86 12.21
N ASN A 271 -4.93 10.12 11.15
CA ASN A 271 -6.07 11.04 11.24
C ASN A 271 -7.17 10.51 12.18
N HIS A 272 -7.36 9.17 12.23
CA HIS A 272 -8.27 8.56 13.21
C HIS A 272 -7.78 8.79 14.64
N LEU A 273 -6.49 8.59 14.91
CA LEU A 273 -5.89 8.91 16.21
C LEU A 273 -6.09 10.38 16.60
N ILE A 274 -5.80 11.31 15.68
CA ILE A 274 -6.00 12.75 15.91
C ILE A 274 -7.44 13.07 16.30
N LYS A 275 -8.41 12.47 15.60
CA LYS A 275 -9.84 12.63 15.95
C LYS A 275 -10.14 12.14 17.36
N GLN A 276 -9.58 11.00 17.77
CA GLN A 276 -9.77 10.47 19.12
C GLN A 276 -9.16 11.41 20.17
N LEU A 277 -7.96 11.93 19.94
CA LEU A 277 -7.32 12.90 20.84
C LEU A 277 -8.13 14.21 20.95
N GLU A 278 -8.69 14.69 19.83
CA GLU A 278 -9.54 15.88 19.84
C GLU A 278 -10.89 15.66 20.55
N ILE A 279 -11.50 14.49 20.38
CA ILE A 279 -12.70 14.09 21.12
C ILE A 279 -12.38 14.04 22.61
N ALA A 280 -11.28 13.42 22.98
CA ALA A 280 -10.82 13.36 24.36
C ALA A 280 -10.62 14.76 24.97
N ASN A 281 -10.03 15.69 24.22
CA ASN A 281 -9.86 17.10 24.65
C ASN A 281 -11.18 17.84 24.86
N ARG A 282 -12.25 17.50 24.13
CA ARG A 282 -13.59 18.09 24.27
C ARG A 282 -14.38 17.49 25.43
N SER A 283 -14.19 16.19 25.70
CA SER A 283 -14.92 15.45 26.73
C SER A 283 -14.43 15.72 28.16
N GLY A 284 -13.46 16.61 28.34
CA GLY A 284 -12.84 16.85 29.64
C GLY A 284 -12.03 15.64 30.10
N MET A 285 -10.78 15.58 29.75
CA MET A 285 -9.91 14.50 30.20
C MET A 285 -9.49 14.72 31.63
N SER A 286 -9.96 13.82 32.45
CA SER A 286 -9.61 13.83 33.85
C SER A 286 -8.17 13.29 34.10
N ALA A 287 -7.97 12.39 34.77
CA ALA A 287 -6.98 11.81 35.63
C ALA A 287 -5.83 11.04 34.94
N VAL A 288 -5.62 11.11 33.62
CA VAL A 288 -4.50 10.39 32.98
C VAL A 288 -3.18 10.81 33.62
N GLN A 289 -2.51 9.85 34.27
CA GLN A 289 -1.28 10.06 35.01
C GLN A 289 -0.05 9.84 34.13
N CYS A 290 -0.14 8.86 33.18
CA CYS A 290 0.96 8.57 32.28
C CYS A 290 0.51 8.05 30.92
N ILE A 291 1.37 8.18 29.94
CA ILE A 291 1.25 7.62 28.61
C ILE A 291 2.33 6.55 28.46
N VAL A 292 1.94 5.36 27.99
CA VAL A 292 2.91 4.34 27.59
C VAL A 292 2.59 3.83 26.20
N THR A 293 3.63 3.56 25.43
CA THR A 293 3.52 2.94 24.10
C THR A 293 4.28 1.63 24.10
N ALA A 294 3.87 0.70 23.25
CA ALA A 294 4.64 -0.51 23.01
C ALA A 294 4.56 -0.96 21.55
N ASP A 295 5.58 -1.66 21.12
CA ASP A 295 5.71 -2.32 19.82
C ASP A 295 5.79 -3.83 20.03
N VAL A 296 5.08 -4.63 19.24
CA VAL A 296 5.17 -6.09 19.31
C VAL A 296 6.37 -6.56 18.49
N THR A 297 7.33 -7.16 19.16
CA THR A 297 8.54 -7.65 18.51
C THR A 297 8.20 -8.75 17.51
N ALA A 298 8.55 -8.52 16.24
CA ALA A 298 8.41 -9.50 15.15
C ALA A 298 7.01 -10.16 15.07
N LEU A 299 5.91 -9.41 15.25
CA LEU A 299 4.54 -9.93 15.33
C LEU A 299 4.20 -10.99 14.28
N TYR A 300 4.45 -10.70 12.99
CA TYR A 300 4.03 -11.57 11.89
C TYR A 300 4.62 -12.99 11.95
N PRO A 301 5.93 -13.19 12.15
CA PRO A 301 6.49 -14.54 12.27
C PRO A 301 6.22 -15.21 13.62
N SER A 302 5.74 -14.49 14.65
CA SER A 302 5.56 -15.02 15.99
C SER A 302 4.20 -15.69 16.24
N ILE A 303 3.18 -15.39 15.41
CA ILE A 303 1.82 -15.92 15.61
C ILE A 303 1.79 -17.42 15.31
N LYS A 304 1.66 -18.27 16.34
CA LYS A 304 1.46 -19.71 16.15
C LYS A 304 0.11 -19.98 15.47
N LEU A 305 0.10 -20.86 14.47
CA LEU A 305 -1.09 -21.19 13.67
C LEU A 305 -2.31 -21.52 14.54
N ARG A 306 -2.13 -22.34 15.59
CA ARG A 306 -3.22 -22.72 16.50
C ARG A 306 -3.88 -21.52 17.15
N HIS A 307 -3.09 -20.62 17.74
CA HIS A 307 -3.60 -19.44 18.43
C HIS A 307 -4.23 -18.44 17.45
N GLY A 308 -3.65 -18.29 16.27
CA GLY A 308 -4.21 -17.42 15.23
C GLY A 308 -5.56 -17.91 14.67
N LEU A 309 -5.72 -19.23 14.46
CA LEU A 309 -7.01 -19.82 14.06
C LEU A 309 -8.07 -19.71 15.17
N GLU A 310 -7.66 -19.85 16.43
CA GLU A 310 -8.56 -19.64 17.59
C GLU A 310 -9.01 -18.17 17.68
N ALA A 311 -8.09 -17.23 17.48
CA ALA A 311 -8.40 -15.81 17.43
C ALA A 311 -9.40 -15.49 16.30
N LEU A 312 -9.17 -16.02 15.09
CA LEU A 312 -10.10 -15.90 13.97
C LEU A 312 -11.48 -16.46 14.29
N ARG A 313 -11.53 -17.66 14.87
CA ARG A 313 -12.76 -18.30 15.29
C ARG A 313 -13.53 -17.43 16.28
N SER A 314 -12.86 -16.98 17.36
CA SER A 314 -13.44 -16.11 18.39
C SER A 314 -13.96 -14.81 17.80
N PHE A 315 -13.21 -14.19 16.89
CA PHE A 315 -13.62 -12.95 16.23
C PHE A 315 -14.88 -13.14 15.39
N MET A 316 -14.94 -14.19 14.56
CA MET A 316 -16.11 -14.49 13.73
C MET A 316 -17.35 -14.88 14.54
N TYR A 317 -17.19 -15.56 15.69
CA TYR A 317 -18.29 -15.80 16.63
C TYR A 317 -18.88 -14.51 17.19
N ARG A 318 -18.03 -13.54 17.54
CA ARG A 318 -18.50 -12.21 17.99
C ARG A 318 -19.25 -11.43 16.90
N LEU A 319 -18.97 -11.71 15.63
CA LEU A 319 -19.71 -11.16 14.50
C LEU A 319 -21.02 -11.91 14.21
N ASN A 320 -21.38 -12.91 15.02
CA ASN A 320 -22.55 -13.77 14.84
C ASN A 320 -22.61 -14.45 13.47
N TRP A 321 -21.45 -14.83 12.91
CA TRP A 321 -21.42 -15.56 11.67
C TRP A 321 -21.96 -17.00 11.86
N PRO A 322 -22.67 -17.56 10.84
CA PRO A 322 -23.11 -18.95 10.89
C PRO A 322 -21.92 -19.92 11.03
N ALA A 323 -22.10 -21.00 11.79
CA ALA A 323 -21.04 -21.99 12.05
C ALA A 323 -20.44 -22.58 10.76
N SER A 324 -21.27 -22.78 9.72
CA SER A 324 -20.82 -23.26 8.41
C SER A 324 -19.89 -22.26 7.71
N LYS A 325 -20.19 -20.95 7.80
CA LYS A 325 -19.36 -19.88 7.26
C LYS A 325 -18.04 -19.80 8.02
N ILE A 326 -18.07 -19.85 9.38
CA ILE A 326 -16.88 -19.85 10.24
C ILE A 326 -15.96 -21.03 9.86
N THR A 327 -16.49 -22.23 9.80
CA THR A 327 -15.71 -23.43 9.47
C THR A 327 -15.07 -23.32 8.07
N THR A 328 -15.82 -22.83 7.09
CA THR A 328 -15.31 -22.64 5.72
C THR A 328 -14.20 -21.61 5.69
N THR A 329 -14.40 -20.46 6.34
CA THR A 329 -13.40 -19.37 6.41
C THR A 329 -12.14 -19.82 7.11
N LEU A 330 -12.24 -20.60 8.20
CA LEU A 330 -11.08 -21.15 8.91
C LEU A 330 -10.27 -22.11 8.03
N ARG A 331 -10.93 -22.98 7.26
CA ARG A 331 -10.24 -23.90 6.32
C ARG A 331 -9.47 -23.14 5.25
N VAL A 332 -10.06 -22.07 4.70
CA VAL A 332 -9.39 -21.21 3.72
C VAL A 332 -8.23 -20.44 4.36
N ALA A 333 -8.41 -19.93 5.59
CA ALA A 333 -7.35 -19.24 6.31
C ALA A 333 -6.17 -20.17 6.64
N GLU A 334 -6.45 -21.38 7.13
CA GLU A 334 -5.45 -22.41 7.37
C GLU A 334 -4.65 -22.74 6.11
N PHE A 335 -5.35 -22.93 4.98
CA PHE A 335 -4.70 -23.17 3.70
C PHE A 335 -3.76 -22.02 3.30
N VAL A 336 -4.22 -20.77 3.38
CA VAL A 336 -3.41 -19.59 3.04
C VAL A 336 -2.17 -19.51 3.94
N LEU A 337 -2.30 -19.80 5.22
CA LEU A 337 -1.21 -19.72 6.19
C LEU A 337 -0.19 -20.86 6.06
N THR A 338 -0.64 -22.06 5.63
CA THR A 338 0.22 -23.26 5.54
C THR A 338 0.78 -23.53 4.15
N HIS A 339 0.25 -22.88 3.09
CA HIS A 339 0.67 -23.06 1.70
C HIS A 339 1.38 -21.82 1.13
N ASN A 340 2.05 -21.05 2.01
CA ASN A 340 2.95 -19.99 1.59
C ASN A 340 4.32 -20.58 1.25
N ILE A 341 4.53 -20.91 -0.03
CA ILE A 341 5.73 -21.54 -0.55
C ILE A 341 6.60 -20.50 -1.26
N ILE A 342 7.90 -20.53 -0.93
CA ILE A 342 8.87 -19.49 -1.29
C ILE A 342 10.01 -20.13 -2.06
N GLU A 343 10.27 -19.65 -3.26
CA GLU A 343 11.46 -20.00 -4.06
C GLU A 343 12.52 -18.90 -3.91
N PHE A 344 13.76 -19.26 -3.72
CA PHE A 344 14.88 -18.33 -3.68
C PHE A 344 15.82 -18.51 -4.88
N PRO A 345 15.55 -17.85 -6.02
CA PRO A 345 16.24 -18.11 -7.28
C PRO A 345 17.64 -17.46 -7.39
N LEU A 346 18.08 -16.69 -6.39
CA LEU A 346 19.39 -16.02 -6.42
C LEU A 346 20.55 -16.92 -5.94
N SER A 347 20.25 -18.04 -5.31
CA SER A 347 21.22 -19.08 -4.95
C SER A 347 21.38 -20.09 -6.09
N ARG A 348 22.54 -20.74 -6.19
CA ARG A 348 22.80 -21.79 -7.20
C ARG A 348 21.87 -22.99 -7.09
N ASP A 349 21.53 -23.36 -5.85
CA ASP A 349 20.74 -24.55 -5.56
C ASP A 349 19.23 -24.31 -5.59
N HIS A 350 18.78 -23.06 -5.85
CA HIS A 350 17.39 -22.68 -5.92
C HIS A 350 16.52 -23.33 -4.81
N PRO A 351 16.82 -23.08 -3.51
CA PRO A 351 16.08 -23.72 -2.43
C PRO A 351 14.65 -23.23 -2.35
N ILE A 352 13.75 -24.15 -1.98
CA ILE A 352 12.31 -23.90 -1.84
C ILE A 352 11.91 -24.14 -0.40
N PHE A 353 11.24 -23.16 0.20
CA PHE A 353 10.82 -23.18 1.60
C PHE A 353 9.32 -23.10 1.70
N ARG A 354 8.80 -23.56 2.84
CA ARG A 354 7.42 -23.33 3.28
C ARG A 354 7.45 -22.60 4.61
N GLN A 355 6.70 -21.52 4.73
CA GLN A 355 6.48 -20.91 6.03
C GLN A 355 5.61 -21.80 6.90
N VAL A 356 6.06 -22.14 8.10
CA VAL A 356 5.39 -23.04 9.04
C VAL A 356 4.94 -22.33 10.32
N ILE A 357 5.53 -21.20 10.66
CA ILE A 357 5.14 -20.36 11.78
C ILE A 357 4.80 -18.95 11.27
N GLY A 358 3.78 -18.34 11.85
CA GLY A 358 3.40 -16.97 11.55
C GLY A 358 2.68 -16.79 10.23
N THR A 359 2.77 -15.57 9.71
CA THR A 359 2.23 -15.16 8.42
C THR A 359 3.23 -14.26 7.68
N ALA A 360 3.19 -14.28 6.34
CA ALA A 360 4.16 -13.57 5.53
C ALA A 360 3.88 -12.07 5.41
N MET A 361 4.93 -11.26 5.51
CA MET A 361 4.88 -9.84 5.12
C MET A 361 4.82 -9.74 3.59
N GLY A 362 3.60 -9.58 3.04
CA GLY A 362 3.37 -9.48 1.59
C GLY A 362 2.14 -10.24 1.10
N ILE A 363 1.42 -10.91 1.99
CA ILE A 363 0.09 -11.47 1.76
C ILE A 363 -0.96 -10.46 2.23
N SER A 364 -2.01 -10.23 1.45
CA SER A 364 -3.06 -9.24 1.76
C SER A 364 -3.78 -9.51 3.08
N PHE A 365 -3.96 -10.78 3.44
CA PHE A 365 -4.63 -11.21 4.67
C PHE A 365 -3.80 -11.00 5.93
N SER A 366 -2.47 -10.93 5.84
CA SER A 366 -1.56 -10.94 7.00
C SER A 366 -1.82 -9.81 8.00
N VAL A 367 -2.10 -8.59 7.51
CA VAL A 367 -2.40 -7.44 8.38
C VAL A 367 -3.69 -7.67 9.17
N CYS A 368 -4.75 -8.11 8.47
CA CYS A 368 -6.05 -8.41 9.08
C CYS A 368 -5.93 -9.53 10.13
N TYR A 369 -5.20 -10.60 9.79
CA TYR A 369 -4.93 -11.72 10.67
C TYR A 369 -4.18 -11.30 11.94
N ALA A 370 -3.12 -10.50 11.81
CA ALA A 370 -2.34 -10.01 12.94
C ALA A 370 -3.17 -9.12 13.87
N ILE A 371 -3.99 -8.22 13.33
CA ILE A 371 -4.88 -7.37 14.15
C ILE A 371 -5.91 -8.22 14.90
N ILE A 372 -6.54 -9.20 14.24
CA ILE A 372 -7.52 -10.10 14.89
C ILE A 372 -6.87 -10.89 16.01
N PHE A 373 -5.64 -11.39 15.79
CA PHE A 373 -4.87 -12.06 16.81
C PHE A 373 -4.59 -11.16 18.01
N MET A 374 -4.17 -9.92 17.79
CA MET A 374 -3.90 -8.98 18.87
C MET A 374 -5.18 -8.59 19.62
N ILE A 375 -6.31 -8.41 18.95
CA ILE A 375 -7.61 -8.20 19.60
C ILE A 375 -7.93 -9.37 20.55
N TRP A 376 -7.78 -10.60 20.10
CA TRP A 376 -8.00 -11.80 20.93
C TRP A 376 -7.04 -11.87 22.11
N PHE A 377 -5.79 -11.50 21.88
CA PHE A 377 -4.74 -11.49 22.89
C PHE A 377 -5.00 -10.45 23.99
N GLU A 378 -5.37 -9.23 23.62
CA GLU A 378 -5.44 -8.06 24.51
C GLU A 378 -6.78 -7.88 25.19
N ASP A 379 -7.89 -8.13 24.48
CA ASP A 379 -9.25 -7.76 24.89
C ASP A 379 -9.61 -8.18 26.33
N PRO A 380 -9.25 -9.38 26.84
CA PRO A 380 -9.52 -9.74 28.23
C PRO A 380 -8.80 -8.85 29.25
N LEU A 381 -7.54 -8.49 28.98
CA LEU A 381 -6.71 -7.68 29.88
C LEU A 381 -7.16 -6.22 29.90
N ILE A 382 -7.52 -5.70 28.71
CA ILE A 382 -8.01 -4.32 28.58
C ILE A 382 -9.37 -4.16 29.23
N ARG A 383 -10.28 -5.16 29.09
CA ARG A 383 -11.58 -5.15 29.80
C ARG A 383 -11.41 -5.15 31.32
N GLU A 384 -10.52 -5.99 31.84
CA GLU A 384 -10.22 -6.01 33.28
C GLU A 384 -9.76 -4.64 33.79
N ALA A 385 -8.88 -3.96 33.05
CA ALA A 385 -8.42 -2.61 33.41
C ALA A 385 -9.53 -1.55 33.35
N VAL A 386 -10.44 -1.66 32.37
CA VAL A 386 -11.61 -0.77 32.24
C VAL A 386 -12.62 -1.01 33.36
N GLU A 387 -12.94 -2.27 33.67
CA GLU A 387 -13.87 -2.65 34.76
C GLU A 387 -13.38 -2.20 36.13
N LYS A 388 -12.06 -2.21 36.36
CA LYS A 388 -11.42 -1.67 37.57
C LYS A 388 -11.35 -0.12 37.58
N GLY A 389 -11.79 0.56 36.55
CA GLY A 389 -11.75 2.01 36.43
C GLY A 389 -10.34 2.61 36.25
N PHE A 390 -9.35 1.80 35.85
CA PHE A 390 -7.97 2.25 35.68
C PHE A 390 -7.76 3.02 34.36
N MET A 391 -8.64 2.82 33.40
CA MET A 391 -8.68 3.53 32.13
C MET A 391 -10.09 3.45 31.52
N ARG A 392 -10.40 4.33 30.58
CA ARG A 392 -11.59 4.21 29.74
C ARG A 392 -11.26 3.36 28.51
N GLU A 393 -12.27 2.79 27.89
CA GLU A 393 -12.12 2.07 26.62
C GLU A 393 -11.52 2.94 25.51
N SER A 394 -11.85 4.25 25.52
CA SER A 394 -11.33 5.26 24.59
C SER A 394 -9.93 5.77 24.95
N GLU A 395 -9.23 5.11 25.84
CA GLU A 395 -7.87 5.45 26.30
C GLU A 395 -6.86 4.34 25.95
N TYR A 396 -7.28 3.37 25.14
CA TYR A 396 -6.44 2.31 24.57
C TYR A 396 -6.60 2.27 23.05
N TRP A 397 -5.49 2.33 22.32
CA TRP A 397 -5.52 2.21 20.86
C TRP A 397 -4.38 1.34 20.34
N ARG A 398 -4.69 0.67 19.24
CA ARG A 398 -3.75 -0.19 18.51
C ARG A 398 -3.70 0.17 17.02
N PHE A 399 -2.48 0.21 16.49
CA PHE A 399 -2.22 0.29 15.05
C PHE A 399 -1.28 -0.84 14.64
N ILE A 400 -1.83 -1.97 14.19
CA ILE A 400 -1.13 -3.21 13.81
C ILE A 400 -0.28 -3.78 14.95
N ASP A 401 1.01 -3.49 14.99
CA ASP A 401 2.00 -3.89 15.99
C ASP A 401 2.23 -2.86 17.09
N ASP A 402 1.94 -1.59 16.83
CA ASP A 402 2.05 -0.49 17.79
C ASP A 402 0.80 -0.36 18.68
N LEU A 403 0.96 -0.11 19.97
CA LEU A 403 -0.11 0.25 20.91
C LEU A 403 0.22 1.48 21.73
N ILE A 404 -0.82 2.16 22.23
CA ILE A 404 -0.73 3.27 23.17
C ILE A 404 -1.78 3.13 24.26
N ILE A 405 -1.38 3.37 25.50
CA ILE A 405 -2.24 3.38 26.68
C ILE A 405 -2.16 4.76 27.32
N LEU A 406 -3.33 5.36 27.58
CA LEU A 406 -3.50 6.55 28.39
C LEU A 406 -4.00 6.09 29.77
N TRP A 407 -3.13 6.03 30.76
CA TRP A 407 -3.41 5.37 32.03
C TRP A 407 -3.81 6.35 33.13
N SER A 408 -4.93 6.06 33.79
CA SER A 408 -5.47 6.86 34.90
C SER A 408 -5.41 6.16 36.26
N GLY A 409 -5.18 4.85 36.26
CA GLY A 409 -5.11 4.01 37.46
C GLY A 409 -3.78 4.11 38.24
N PRO A 410 -3.63 3.34 39.30
CA PRO A 410 -2.39 3.28 40.09
C PRO A 410 -1.23 2.75 39.22
N ARG A 411 -0.01 3.24 39.46
CA ARG A 411 1.18 2.82 38.73
C ARG A 411 1.50 1.34 38.83
N HIS A 412 1.31 0.75 40.04
CA HIS A 412 1.54 -0.68 40.23
C HIS A 412 0.59 -1.53 39.35
N ALA A 413 -0.64 -1.11 39.14
CA ALA A 413 -1.59 -1.84 38.30
C ALA A 413 -1.21 -1.73 36.80
N LEU A 414 -0.56 -0.64 36.36
CA LEU A 414 -0.01 -0.55 35.01
C LEU A 414 1.19 -1.48 34.86
N ALA A 415 2.13 -1.47 35.80
CA ALA A 415 3.27 -2.38 35.78
C ALA A 415 2.83 -3.86 35.74
N GLU A 416 1.83 -4.22 36.54
CA GLU A 416 1.21 -5.56 36.52
C GLU A 416 0.58 -5.90 35.16
N LEU A 417 -0.14 -4.95 34.53
CA LEU A 417 -0.71 -5.13 33.19
C LEU A 417 0.38 -5.39 32.13
N MET A 418 1.47 -4.62 32.17
CA MET A 418 2.61 -4.79 31.27
C MET A 418 3.25 -6.18 31.42
N GLU A 419 3.46 -6.64 32.66
CA GLU A 419 3.98 -7.98 32.95
C GLU A 419 3.01 -9.08 32.50
N LYS A 420 1.73 -8.94 32.77
CA LYS A 420 0.68 -9.88 32.32
C LYS A 420 0.66 -9.98 30.79
N MET A 421 0.79 -8.86 30.07
CA MET A 421 0.86 -8.87 28.61
C MET A 421 2.10 -9.62 28.11
N ASN A 422 3.27 -9.44 28.71
CA ASN A 422 4.50 -10.11 28.29
C ASN A 422 4.60 -11.58 28.73
N SER A 423 3.86 -12.00 29.77
CA SER A 423 3.85 -13.38 30.25
C SER A 423 2.73 -14.25 29.67
N LYS A 424 1.73 -13.67 29.01
CA LYS A 424 0.54 -14.37 28.53
C LYS A 424 0.83 -15.43 27.47
N LEU A 425 1.70 -15.12 26.52
CA LEU A 425 2.15 -16.04 25.47
C LEU A 425 3.66 -15.87 25.28
N PRO A 426 4.45 -16.92 25.41
CA PRO A 426 5.93 -16.82 25.35
C PRO A 426 6.46 -16.37 23.99
N GLU A 427 5.68 -16.55 22.91
CA GLU A 427 6.03 -16.12 21.57
C GLU A 427 5.73 -14.64 21.27
N ILE A 428 4.98 -13.95 22.14
CA ILE A 428 4.60 -12.54 21.95
C ILE A 428 5.30 -11.69 23.00
N THR A 429 6.20 -10.85 22.53
CA THR A 429 6.95 -9.92 23.38
C THR A 429 6.64 -8.48 22.98
N LEU A 430 6.21 -7.68 23.93
CA LEU A 430 6.01 -6.23 23.75
C LEU A 430 7.22 -5.49 24.30
N THR A 431 7.75 -4.59 23.47
CA THR A 431 8.81 -3.65 23.85
C THR A 431 8.14 -2.34 24.24
N TRP A 432 8.16 -2.02 25.51
CA TRP A 432 7.51 -0.85 26.07
C TRP A 432 8.39 0.40 26.01
N SER A 433 7.77 1.59 25.95
CA SER A 433 8.48 2.89 26.04
C SER A 433 9.09 3.17 27.42
N SER A 434 8.65 2.45 28.44
CA SER A 434 9.18 2.47 29.80
C SER A 434 9.12 1.07 30.39
N THR A 435 10.02 0.72 31.28
CA THR A 435 9.96 -0.55 32.01
C THR A 435 8.95 -0.50 33.15
N PRO A 436 8.45 -1.66 33.66
CA PRO A 436 7.61 -1.70 34.86
C PRO A 436 8.23 -0.96 36.06
N GLU A 437 9.55 -1.10 36.26
CA GLU A 437 10.28 -0.44 37.34
C GLU A 437 10.29 1.08 37.19
N GLU A 438 10.52 1.59 35.96
CA GLU A 438 10.46 3.02 35.66
C GLU A 438 9.05 3.58 35.90
N ILE A 439 8.00 2.82 35.56
CA ILE A 439 6.60 3.20 35.84
C ILE A 439 6.38 3.34 37.35
N LEU A 440 6.83 2.36 38.14
CA LEU A 440 6.71 2.36 39.60
C LEU A 440 7.41 3.57 40.23
N GLN A 441 8.59 3.92 39.73
CA GLN A 441 9.39 5.05 40.19
C GLN A 441 8.85 6.40 39.69
N GLY A 442 7.95 6.41 38.70
CA GLY A 442 7.47 7.62 38.05
C GLY A 442 8.43 8.23 37.02
N ALA A 443 9.43 7.44 36.61
CA ALA A 443 10.44 7.80 35.61
C ALA A 443 9.99 7.40 34.20
N PHE A 444 8.98 8.05 33.64
CA PHE A 444 8.47 7.78 32.30
C PHE A 444 8.50 9.04 31.43
N PRO A 445 8.61 8.87 30.09
CA PRO A 445 8.69 10.00 29.17
C PRO A 445 7.42 10.85 29.22
N GLN A 446 7.61 12.17 29.30
CA GLN A 446 6.51 13.13 29.22
C GLN A 446 5.95 13.26 27.79
N ARG A 447 6.74 12.88 26.79
CA ARG A 447 6.40 12.90 25.36
C ARG A 447 6.66 11.53 24.77
N ASN A 448 5.68 10.99 24.07
CA ASN A 448 5.75 9.68 23.46
C ASN A 448 5.50 9.77 21.96
N ASP A 449 6.33 9.10 21.17
CA ASP A 449 6.12 8.94 19.75
C ASP A 449 5.20 7.75 19.51
N PHE A 450 4.13 7.97 18.78
CA PHE A 450 3.20 6.93 18.36
C PHE A 450 2.70 7.20 16.94
N MET A 451 2.84 6.23 16.06
CA MET A 451 2.59 6.39 14.62
C MET A 451 3.44 7.55 14.03
N ASP A 452 2.78 8.58 13.50
CA ASP A 452 3.42 9.77 12.92
C ASP A 452 3.42 10.98 13.87
N LEU A 453 3.05 10.80 15.15
CA LEU A 453 2.88 11.87 16.11
C LEU A 453 3.79 11.71 17.32
N THR A 454 4.30 12.84 17.81
CA THR A 454 4.77 12.99 19.19
C THR A 454 3.62 13.54 20.00
N ILE A 455 3.20 12.84 21.06
CA ILE A 455 2.01 13.12 21.87
C ILE A 455 2.45 13.43 23.31
N TRP A 456 1.86 14.45 23.92
CA TRP A 456 2.07 14.79 25.34
C TRP A 456 0.84 15.44 25.93
N LYS A 457 0.81 15.54 27.25
CA LYS A 457 -0.25 16.25 28.01
C LYS A 457 0.30 17.60 28.47
N GLU A 458 -0.45 18.66 28.24
CA GLU A 458 -0.15 20.01 28.69
C GLU A 458 -1.45 20.70 29.12
N GLU A 459 -1.50 21.30 30.30
CA GLU A 459 -2.67 21.99 30.83
C GLU A 459 -3.98 21.19 30.69
N SER A 460 -3.97 19.90 31.02
CA SER A 460 -5.11 18.99 30.89
C SER A 460 -5.60 18.74 29.46
N LYS A 461 -4.82 19.09 28.43
CA LYS A 461 -5.13 18.84 27.04
C LYS A 461 -4.05 17.98 26.39
N TRP A 462 -4.46 17.14 25.45
CA TRP A 462 -3.57 16.41 24.57
C TRP A 462 -3.01 17.37 23.53
N LYS A 463 -1.69 17.48 23.52
CA LYS A 463 -0.92 18.16 22.48
C LYS A 463 -0.24 17.13 21.62
N PHE A 464 -0.12 17.43 20.35
CA PHE A 464 0.59 16.58 19.40
C PHE A 464 1.19 17.39 18.26
N LYS A 465 2.25 16.87 17.68
CA LYS A 465 2.91 17.36 16.47
C LYS A 465 3.45 16.19 15.67
N ILE A 466 3.95 16.45 14.45
CA ILE A 466 4.62 15.43 13.64
C ILE A 466 5.87 14.91 14.36
N ALA A 467 5.98 13.58 14.45
CA ALA A 467 7.18 12.91 14.96
C ALA A 467 8.24 12.82 13.86
N HIS A 468 9.41 13.38 14.12
CA HIS A 468 10.57 13.27 13.23
C HIS A 468 11.55 12.24 13.79
N LYS A 469 11.70 11.13 13.06
CA LYS A 469 12.75 10.16 13.41
C LYS A 469 14.13 10.78 13.18
N ALA A 470 15.06 10.56 14.07
CA ALA A 470 16.44 11.07 13.97
C ALA A 470 17.13 10.67 12.63
N THR A 471 16.69 9.57 12.04
CA THR A 471 17.20 9.03 10.77
C THR A 471 16.45 9.54 9.54
N ALA A 472 15.49 10.47 9.68
CA ALA A 472 14.69 10.96 8.55
C ALA A 472 15.56 11.73 7.55
N ALA A 473 15.64 11.25 6.33
CA ALA A 473 16.49 11.83 5.28
C ALA A 473 15.83 13.00 4.53
N PHE A 474 14.55 13.29 4.77
CA PHE A 474 13.76 14.35 4.10
C PHE A 474 13.95 14.38 2.56
N CYS A 475 14.00 13.19 1.96
CA CYS A 475 14.24 13.01 0.51
C CYS A 475 12.99 13.34 -0.32
N TYR A 476 12.49 14.57 -0.20
CA TYR A 476 11.39 15.08 -1.03
C TYR A 476 11.71 15.02 -2.53
N LEU A 477 10.68 15.09 -3.38
CA LEU A 477 10.84 15.10 -4.83
C LEU A 477 11.79 16.22 -5.27
N HIS A 478 12.80 15.87 -6.06
CA HIS A 478 13.81 16.85 -6.50
C HIS A 478 13.25 17.77 -7.59
N PRO A 479 13.49 19.11 -7.57
CA PRO A 479 12.92 20.04 -8.56
C PRO A 479 13.36 19.78 -10.00
N ARG A 480 14.52 19.19 -10.24
CA ARG A 480 14.97 18.74 -11.59
C ARG A 480 14.35 17.42 -12.05
N SER A 481 13.50 16.79 -11.25
CA SER A 481 12.90 15.51 -11.63
C SER A 481 11.91 15.70 -12.79
N CYS A 482 11.85 14.75 -13.71
CA CYS A 482 10.91 14.81 -14.84
C CYS A 482 9.50 14.40 -14.40
N HIS A 483 8.81 15.31 -13.70
CA HIS A 483 7.43 15.16 -13.26
C HIS A 483 6.56 16.30 -13.80
N PRO A 484 5.24 16.08 -13.96
CA PRO A 484 4.31 17.18 -14.23
C PRO A 484 4.41 18.28 -13.16
N ARG A 485 4.30 19.55 -13.56
CA ARG A 485 4.32 20.66 -12.59
C ARG A 485 3.23 20.55 -11.53
N ALA A 486 2.07 20.01 -11.89
CA ALA A 486 0.98 19.77 -10.96
C ALA A 486 1.39 18.81 -9.79
N ASN A 487 2.28 17.86 -10.03
CA ASN A 487 2.76 16.95 -8.99
C ASN A 487 3.57 17.69 -7.92
N TYR A 488 4.36 18.71 -8.32
CA TYR A 488 5.12 19.52 -7.36
C TYR A 488 4.19 20.33 -6.47
N LYS A 489 3.23 21.05 -7.06
CA LYS A 489 2.21 21.79 -6.29
C LYS A 489 1.37 20.83 -5.44
N GLY A 490 1.00 19.68 -5.99
CA GLY A 490 0.19 18.68 -5.32
C GLY A 490 0.85 18.09 -4.08
N PHE A 491 2.14 17.70 -4.16
CA PHE A 491 2.82 17.15 -2.98
C PHE A 491 3.08 18.22 -1.90
N ILE A 492 3.43 19.46 -2.30
CA ILE A 492 3.62 20.56 -1.34
C ILE A 492 2.30 20.82 -0.60
N LYS A 493 1.17 20.97 -1.33
CA LYS A 493 -0.15 21.15 -0.71
C LYS A 493 -0.54 19.99 0.21
N ALA A 494 -0.28 18.75 -0.21
CA ALA A 494 -0.57 17.57 0.60
C ALA A 494 0.23 17.55 1.90
N GLU A 495 1.52 17.94 1.84
CA GLU A 495 2.36 18.00 3.04
C GLU A 495 1.98 19.17 3.94
N VAL A 496 1.68 20.36 3.40
CA VAL A 496 1.15 21.48 4.18
C VAL A 496 -0.14 21.07 4.90
N LEU A 497 -1.08 20.42 4.19
CA LEU A 497 -2.31 19.94 4.81
C LEU A 497 -2.04 18.88 5.89
N ARG A 498 -1.06 17.99 5.68
CA ARG A 498 -0.61 17.04 6.69
C ARG A 498 -0.06 17.76 7.92
N ILE A 499 0.77 18.77 7.74
CA ILE A 499 1.32 19.59 8.84
C ILE A 499 0.20 20.25 9.64
N LEU A 500 -0.75 20.89 8.97
CA LEU A 500 -1.91 21.50 9.64
C LEU A 500 -2.74 20.49 10.41
N THR A 501 -3.04 19.32 9.81
CA THR A 501 -3.85 18.29 10.45
C THR A 501 -3.14 17.58 11.59
N HIS A 502 -1.81 17.41 11.50
CA HIS A 502 -0.99 16.70 12.48
C HIS A 502 -0.39 17.62 13.57
N SER A 503 -0.84 18.85 13.65
CA SER A 503 -0.48 19.80 14.70
C SER A 503 -1.68 20.14 15.57
N SER A 504 -1.51 20.18 16.90
CA SER A 504 -2.58 20.49 17.84
C SER A 504 -2.77 21.99 18.08
N SER A 505 -1.88 22.84 17.58
CA SER A 505 -1.98 24.31 17.64
C SER A 505 -1.35 24.97 16.41
N ILE A 506 -1.73 26.23 16.19
CA ILE A 506 -1.21 27.02 15.08
C ILE A 506 0.30 27.24 15.19
N ASP A 507 0.82 27.46 16.40
CA ASP A 507 2.24 27.68 16.63
C ASP A 507 3.08 26.46 16.27
N LEU A 508 2.59 25.26 16.63
CA LEU A 508 3.22 24.00 16.27
C LEU A 508 3.20 23.79 14.75
N ALA A 509 2.10 24.15 14.10
CA ALA A 509 1.98 24.04 12.65
C ALA A 509 2.94 25.02 11.94
N GLN A 510 3.06 26.25 12.42
CA GLN A 510 3.96 27.25 11.85
C GLN A 510 5.43 26.83 11.99
N ALA A 511 5.82 26.32 13.16
CA ALA A 511 7.17 25.79 13.38
C ALA A 511 7.50 24.65 12.42
N GLU A 512 6.54 23.73 12.20
CA GLU A 512 6.69 22.60 11.30
C GLU A 512 6.71 23.02 9.83
N LEU A 513 5.89 24.02 9.43
CA LEU A 513 5.94 24.61 8.10
C LEU A 513 7.29 25.26 7.79
N ALA A 514 7.84 26.01 8.74
CA ALA A 514 9.18 26.61 8.59
C ALA A 514 10.27 25.53 8.41
N PHE A 515 10.18 24.45 9.19
CA PHE A 515 11.07 23.30 9.05
C PHE A 515 10.95 22.62 7.67
N PHE A 516 9.75 22.42 7.19
CA PHE A 516 9.47 21.83 5.87
C PHE A 516 10.01 22.73 4.74
N GLN A 517 9.72 24.03 4.77
CA GLN A 517 10.22 24.99 3.77
C GLN A 517 11.75 25.02 3.73
N LYS A 518 12.41 25.06 4.90
CA LYS A 518 13.87 25.00 5.01
C LYS A 518 14.47 23.76 4.33
N ASN A 519 13.84 22.60 4.49
CA ASN A 519 14.29 21.37 3.86
C ASN A 519 14.07 21.36 2.33
N LEU A 520 12.99 21.96 1.83
CA LEU A 520 12.75 22.10 0.40
C LEU A 520 13.72 23.10 -0.25
N ILE A 521 14.00 24.24 0.39
CA ILE A 521 15.00 25.21 -0.09
C ILE A 521 16.37 24.55 -0.20
N LYS A 522 16.82 23.81 0.84
CA LYS A 522 18.05 23.01 0.78
C LYS A 522 18.08 22.03 -0.39
N ARG A 523 16.92 21.56 -0.82
CA ARG A 523 16.77 20.63 -1.94
C ARG A 523 16.74 21.33 -3.30
N GLY A 524 16.74 22.65 -3.33
CA GLY A 524 16.81 23.49 -4.55
C GLY A 524 15.46 23.99 -5.05
N PHE A 525 14.43 24.01 -4.21
CA PHE A 525 13.17 24.71 -4.53
C PHE A 525 13.33 26.23 -4.39
N CYS A 526 12.61 26.97 -5.24
CA CYS A 526 12.53 28.42 -5.15
C CYS A 526 11.64 28.83 -3.97
N GLU A 527 12.15 29.72 -3.11
CA GLU A 527 11.46 30.18 -1.90
C GLU A 527 10.13 30.87 -2.22
N GLN A 528 10.12 31.72 -3.24
CA GLN A 528 8.91 32.44 -3.68
C GLN A 528 7.80 31.50 -4.16
N GLU A 529 8.15 30.46 -4.95
CA GLU A 529 7.18 29.47 -5.40
C GLU A 529 6.63 28.63 -4.21
N LEU A 530 7.47 28.33 -3.21
CA LEU A 530 7.07 27.61 -2.01
C LEU A 530 6.11 28.42 -1.16
N SER A 531 6.45 29.68 -0.86
CA SER A 531 5.61 30.57 -0.06
C SER A 531 4.23 30.74 -0.70
N SER A 532 4.18 30.99 -2.02
CA SER A 532 2.92 31.13 -2.74
C SER A 532 2.00 29.88 -2.71
N VAL A 533 2.56 28.69 -2.54
CA VAL A 533 1.78 27.45 -2.41
C VAL A 533 1.37 27.20 -0.96
N CYS A 534 2.26 27.48 0.00
CA CYS A 534 1.99 27.30 1.42
C CYS A 534 0.90 28.25 1.93
N GLU A 535 0.87 29.50 1.46
CA GLU A 535 -0.12 30.51 1.83
C GLU A 535 -1.54 30.25 1.32
N GLN A 536 -1.70 29.30 0.39
CA GLN A 536 -3.01 28.88 -0.13
C GLN A 536 -3.82 28.03 0.84
N LEU A 537 -3.18 27.48 1.88
CA LEU A 537 -3.82 26.66 2.91
C LEU A 537 -3.69 27.36 4.27
N LYS A 538 -4.83 27.48 4.97
CA LYS A 538 -4.94 28.16 6.26
C LYS A 538 -5.25 27.16 7.36
N TRP A 539 -5.09 27.60 8.61
CA TRP A 539 -5.42 26.79 9.78
C TRP A 539 -6.88 26.31 9.78
N GLU A 540 -7.78 27.11 9.25
CA GLU A 540 -9.22 26.82 9.13
C GLU A 540 -9.49 25.59 8.25
N ASP A 541 -8.66 25.37 7.21
CA ASP A 541 -8.77 24.21 6.30
C ASP A 541 -8.53 22.86 7.03
N ARG A 542 -7.89 22.91 8.21
CA ARG A 542 -7.62 21.75 9.06
C ARG A 542 -8.89 21.01 9.45
N HIS A 543 -9.92 21.74 9.87
CA HIS A 543 -11.18 21.13 10.30
C HIS A 543 -11.86 20.38 9.15
N GLU A 544 -11.96 21.01 7.99
CA GLU A 544 -12.53 20.38 6.79
C GLU A 544 -11.74 19.12 6.40
N ALA A 545 -10.42 19.20 6.41
CA ALA A 545 -9.56 18.08 6.05
C ALA A 545 -9.71 16.88 6.98
N LEU A 546 -9.91 17.11 8.28
CA LEU A 546 -10.07 16.05 9.27
C LEU A 546 -11.49 15.46 9.27
N TRP A 547 -12.53 16.29 9.21
CA TRP A 547 -13.90 15.87 9.54
C TRP A 547 -14.84 15.70 8.34
N GLN A 548 -14.68 16.46 7.24
CA GLN A 548 -15.68 16.49 6.17
C GLN A 548 -15.43 15.55 4.97
N LYS A 549 -14.25 15.00 4.78
CA LYS A 549 -13.84 14.40 3.48
C LYS A 549 -14.31 12.99 3.15
N GLN A 550 -14.97 12.26 4.01
CA GLN A 550 -15.33 10.87 3.68
C GLN A 550 -16.67 10.74 2.93
N GLU A 551 -17.64 11.59 3.21
CA GLU A 551 -18.99 11.48 2.61
C GLU A 551 -19.09 12.12 1.23
N GLU A 552 -18.43 13.26 0.98
CA GLU A 552 -18.50 13.94 -0.32
C GLU A 552 -17.78 13.21 -1.47
N ARG A 553 -16.77 12.39 -1.19
CA ARG A 553 -16.08 11.59 -2.22
C ARG A 553 -16.95 10.50 -2.82
N GLN A 554 -17.96 10.02 -2.11
CA GLN A 554 -18.91 9.02 -2.59
C GLN A 554 -20.02 9.63 -3.45
N LEU A 555 -20.34 10.91 -3.27
CA LEU A 555 -21.43 11.60 -3.97
C LEU A 555 -21.06 12.17 -5.34
N ARG A 556 -19.79 12.30 -5.68
CA ARG A 556 -19.35 12.73 -7.01
C ARG A 556 -19.34 11.57 -8.00
N ASN A 557 -20.51 11.15 -8.44
CA ASN A 557 -20.71 10.17 -9.54
C ASN A 557 -20.30 10.75 -10.93
N THR A 558 -19.17 11.45 -11.01
CA THR A 558 -18.59 11.81 -12.29
C THR A 558 -17.80 10.63 -12.84
N VAL A 559 -18.22 10.10 -13.96
CA VAL A 559 -17.46 9.09 -14.70
C VAL A 559 -16.16 9.72 -15.18
N LYS A 560 -15.04 9.40 -14.51
CA LYS A 560 -13.71 9.86 -14.92
C LYS A 560 -13.09 8.86 -15.90
N ILE A 561 -12.83 9.29 -17.11
CA ILE A 561 -12.03 8.51 -18.07
C ILE A 561 -10.57 8.89 -17.87
N PHE A 562 -9.76 7.95 -17.42
CA PHE A 562 -8.33 8.15 -17.24
C PHE A 562 -7.57 7.72 -18.49
N CYS A 563 -6.88 8.67 -19.10
CA CYS A 563 -5.84 8.40 -20.08
C CYS A 563 -4.48 8.43 -19.37
N THR A 564 -3.75 7.31 -19.40
CA THR A 564 -2.41 7.25 -18.82
C THR A 564 -1.37 7.38 -19.93
N ILE A 565 -0.75 8.55 -20.02
CA ILE A 565 0.30 8.86 -20.99
C ILE A 565 1.66 8.85 -20.26
N PRO A 566 2.72 8.22 -20.83
CA PRO A 566 4.06 8.38 -20.28
C PRO A 566 4.45 9.86 -20.26
N PHE A 567 4.74 10.39 -19.06
CA PHE A 567 5.12 11.80 -18.93
C PHE A 567 6.50 12.05 -19.52
N SER A 568 6.57 13.06 -20.35
CA SER A 568 7.80 13.71 -20.78
C SER A 568 7.49 15.22 -20.88
N PRO A 569 8.49 16.09 -20.95
CA PRO A 569 8.23 17.52 -21.24
C PRO A 569 7.41 17.72 -22.54
N TYR A 570 7.44 16.74 -23.44
CA TYR A 570 6.73 16.71 -24.71
C TYR A 570 5.25 16.36 -24.59
N THR A 571 4.89 15.51 -23.63
CA THR A 571 3.51 15.06 -23.43
C THR A 571 2.72 15.95 -22.47
N ALA A 572 3.37 16.89 -21.77
CA ALA A 572 2.75 17.75 -20.79
C ALA A 572 1.64 18.67 -21.39
N ARG A 573 1.81 19.16 -22.62
CA ARG A 573 0.80 19.96 -23.32
C ARG A 573 -0.37 19.12 -23.78
N ILE A 574 -0.12 17.91 -24.24
CA ILE A 574 -1.12 16.98 -24.76
C ILE A 574 -2.17 16.64 -23.71
N GLY A 575 -1.76 16.48 -22.44
CA GLY A 575 -2.70 16.18 -21.36
C GLY A 575 -3.77 17.24 -21.15
N LYS A 576 -3.47 18.53 -21.39
CA LYS A 576 -4.45 19.62 -21.32
C LYS A 576 -5.43 19.58 -22.48
N GLU A 577 -4.95 19.32 -23.67
CA GLU A 577 -5.77 19.26 -24.88
C GLU A 577 -6.70 18.05 -24.89
N LEU A 578 -6.24 16.88 -24.40
CA LEU A 578 -7.07 15.69 -24.21
C LEU A 578 -8.24 15.92 -23.24
N VAL A 579 -8.02 16.69 -22.19
CA VAL A 579 -9.08 17.01 -21.21
C VAL A 579 -10.14 17.93 -21.81
N ILE A 580 -9.77 18.83 -22.69
CA ILE A 580 -10.68 19.83 -23.29
C ILE A 580 -11.58 19.18 -24.35
N HIS A 581 -11.03 18.29 -25.17
CA HIS A 581 -11.76 17.69 -26.30
C HIS A 581 -12.57 16.42 -25.93
N ALA A 582 -12.38 15.85 -24.74
CA ALA A 582 -13.19 14.73 -24.25
C ALA A 582 -14.41 15.18 -23.42
N ARG A 583 -14.76 16.47 -23.43
CA ARG A 583 -16.00 16.94 -22.79
C ARG A 583 -17.16 16.73 -23.75
N PRO A 584 -18.17 15.91 -23.40
CA PRO A 584 -19.43 15.97 -24.08
C PRO A 584 -20.08 17.34 -23.82
N GLU A 585 -20.79 17.88 -24.79
CA GLU A 585 -21.58 19.08 -24.60
C GLU A 585 -22.55 18.94 -23.42
N GLU A 586 -22.95 20.04 -22.81
CA GLU A 586 -23.71 20.16 -21.55
C GLU A 586 -25.08 19.44 -21.54
N SER A 587 -25.46 18.75 -22.61
CA SER A 587 -26.75 18.09 -22.78
C SER A 587 -26.81 16.62 -22.28
N SER A 588 -25.69 16.01 -21.84
CA SER A 588 -25.72 14.62 -21.33
C SER A 588 -25.92 14.61 -19.81
N GLU A 589 -26.94 13.91 -19.34
CA GLU A 589 -27.26 13.73 -17.90
C GLU A 589 -26.14 13.07 -17.06
N ILE A 590 -25.05 12.64 -17.69
CA ILE A 590 -23.88 12.06 -17.01
C ILE A 590 -22.64 12.88 -17.40
N PRO A 591 -22.14 13.77 -16.55
CA PRO A 591 -20.93 14.52 -16.85
C PRO A 591 -19.71 13.57 -16.92
N MET A 592 -19.22 13.33 -18.13
CA MET A 592 -17.93 12.65 -18.33
C MET A 592 -16.80 13.67 -18.24
N ARG A 593 -15.93 13.54 -17.25
CA ARG A 593 -14.69 14.32 -17.17
C ARG A 593 -13.53 13.46 -17.66
N GLY A 594 -13.00 13.78 -18.82
CA GLY A 594 -11.70 13.27 -19.25
C GLY A 594 -10.61 13.81 -18.32
N THR A 595 -9.84 12.92 -17.70
CA THR A 595 -8.70 13.30 -16.87
C THR A 595 -7.47 12.61 -17.43
N ALA A 596 -6.51 13.40 -17.93
CA ALA A 596 -5.21 12.85 -18.30
C ALA A 596 -4.43 12.52 -17.02
N SER A 597 -4.06 11.26 -16.85
CA SER A 597 -3.10 10.85 -15.86
C SER A 597 -1.76 10.59 -16.53
N PHE A 598 -0.68 11.09 -15.94
CA PHE A 598 0.66 10.87 -16.46
C PHE A 598 1.35 9.76 -15.69
N SER A 599 1.78 8.70 -16.40
CA SER A 599 2.68 7.71 -15.83
C SER A 599 4.13 8.18 -15.96
N ILE A 600 4.89 8.09 -14.88
CA ILE A 600 6.33 8.30 -14.92
C ILE A 600 6.96 7.08 -15.59
N ARG A 601 7.67 7.28 -16.72
CA ARG A 601 8.26 6.19 -17.50
C ARG A 601 9.23 5.32 -16.72
N SER A 602 10.06 5.91 -15.88
CA SER A 602 10.82 5.21 -14.86
C SER A 602 11.38 6.18 -13.83
N SER A 603 11.23 5.86 -12.55
CA SER A 603 12.05 6.47 -11.51
C SER A 603 13.51 6.03 -11.73
N LEU A 604 14.47 6.80 -11.22
CA LEU A 604 15.88 6.45 -11.23
C LEU A 604 16.10 5.01 -10.74
N ARG A 605 15.43 4.63 -9.66
CA ARG A 605 15.41 3.29 -9.11
C ARG A 605 14.91 2.23 -10.09
N ALA A 606 13.74 2.45 -10.69
CA ALA A 606 13.15 1.50 -11.64
C ALA A 606 14.00 1.37 -12.92
N HIS A 607 14.66 2.46 -13.35
CA HIS A 607 15.57 2.44 -14.47
C HIS A 607 16.80 1.56 -14.20
N ILE A 608 17.41 1.73 -13.03
CA ILE A 608 18.59 0.92 -12.64
C ILE A 608 18.18 -0.54 -12.46
N ARG A 609 17.09 -0.82 -11.74
CA ARG A 609 16.57 -2.17 -11.51
C ARG A 609 16.28 -2.92 -12.82
N ARG A 610 15.56 -2.32 -13.77
CA ARG A 610 15.27 -2.96 -15.07
C ARG A 610 16.51 -3.31 -15.86
N LYS A 611 17.59 -2.54 -15.76
CA LYS A 611 18.85 -2.85 -16.43
C LYS A 611 19.61 -3.98 -15.75
N ILE A 612 19.50 -4.11 -14.44
CA ILE A 612 20.08 -5.22 -13.67
C ILE A 612 19.30 -6.50 -13.97
N ASP A 613 17.96 -6.47 -13.91
CA ASP A 613 17.11 -7.64 -14.18
C ASP A 613 17.27 -8.17 -15.61
N LYS A 614 17.42 -7.30 -16.63
CA LYS A 614 17.67 -7.72 -18.01
C LYS A 614 19.03 -8.40 -18.20
N LYS A 615 20.03 -8.07 -17.41
CA LYS A 615 21.34 -8.72 -17.46
C LYS A 615 21.34 -10.08 -16.75
N SER A 616 20.64 -10.22 -15.63
CA SER A 616 20.50 -11.52 -14.96
C SER A 616 19.74 -12.53 -15.83
N ALA A 617 18.75 -12.08 -16.63
CA ALA A 617 18.06 -12.95 -17.60
C ALA A 617 18.91 -13.33 -18.82
N SER A 618 19.93 -12.53 -19.18
CA SER A 618 20.82 -12.81 -20.33
C SER A 618 22.09 -13.62 -19.98
N THR A 619 22.31 -13.90 -18.70
CA THR A 619 23.45 -14.69 -18.20
C THR A 619 23.10 -16.12 -17.81
N VAL A 620 21.86 -16.54 -18.03
CA VAL A 620 21.48 -17.97 -17.99
C VAL A 620 21.80 -18.54 -19.35
N PRO A 621 22.81 -19.44 -19.52
CA PRO A 621 23.02 -20.15 -20.79
C PRO A 621 21.79 -21.01 -21.09
N PRO A 622 21.54 -21.32 -22.38
CA PRO A 622 20.37 -22.06 -22.82
C PRO A 622 20.30 -23.46 -22.25
#